data_9aae0cb5b8df3770d629f158cde23509
#
_entry.id   9aae0cb5b8df3770d629f158cde23509
#
_cell.length_a   1.000
_cell.length_b   1.000
_cell.length_c   1.000
_cell.angle_alpha   90.00
_cell.angle_beta   90.00
_cell.angle_gamma   90.00
#
_symmetry.space_group_name_H-M   'P 1'
#
loop_
_entity.id
_entity.type
_entity.pdbx_description
1 polymer ?
#
loop_
_entity_poly.entity_id
_entity_poly.type
_entity_poly.pdbx_seq_one_letter_code
_entity_poly.pdbx_strand_id
1 'polypeptide(L)'
;MGSMATTFAGFPASDDPRGASIALLGVPDATPYTPGQSSHSAGAPAALRAALTGYGTMPEHYDFDIGGFRPSGVVDCGDVVGDVSDPPGTRARITAAVARVLEAGAVPVVLGGDDSVPIPFFQAFVGRGPLTVVQVDAHLDWRDEVRGERFGWSSPMRRASEMPWIERMVQVGLRGVGSARAGEVTDARSWGSAIVTAAEVHRAGVGPALDRVVPGARCLVTIDCDGLDPAIIPGVSARAPGGLLYHHVVDLLHGLAAKATIVGFDLVELMPQRDPSGLSALTAARLVCNGIAAIAVSPGGPVRGT
;
A
#
# COMPACT_ATOMS: atom_id res chain seq x y z
N MET A 1 -17.95 -30.36 1.86
CA MET A 1 -17.01 -29.58 1.03
C MET A 1 -16.60 -28.37 1.88
N GLY A 2 -15.35 -28.36 2.40
CA GLY A 2 -14.86 -27.18 3.09
C GLY A 2 -14.82 -26.01 2.11
N SER A 3 -15.34 -24.85 2.52
CA SER A 3 -15.19 -23.62 1.77
C SER A 3 -13.70 -23.37 1.58
N MET A 4 -13.21 -23.42 0.35
CA MET A 4 -11.85 -22.93 0.08
C MET A 4 -11.83 -21.45 0.45
N ALA A 5 -10.82 -21.04 1.21
CA ALA A 5 -10.66 -19.64 1.59
C ALA A 5 -10.59 -18.80 0.30
N THR A 6 -11.33 -17.69 0.27
CA THR A 6 -11.29 -16.75 -0.85
C THR A 6 -9.92 -16.09 -0.89
N THR A 7 -9.18 -16.29 -1.99
CA THR A 7 -7.88 -15.66 -2.22
C THR A 7 -8.02 -14.44 -3.12
N PHE A 8 -7.06 -13.53 -3.04
CA PHE A 8 -7.05 -12.35 -3.90
C PHE A 8 -6.92 -12.75 -5.38
N ALA A 9 -7.84 -12.27 -6.21
CA ALA A 9 -7.87 -12.52 -7.67
C ALA A 9 -7.69 -14.00 -8.07
N GLY A 10 -8.04 -14.94 -7.17
CA GLY A 10 -7.91 -16.38 -7.41
C GLY A 10 -6.47 -16.89 -7.50
N PHE A 11 -5.50 -16.14 -6.98
CA PHE A 11 -4.13 -16.64 -6.84
C PHE A 11 -4.09 -17.85 -5.89
N PRO A 12 -3.14 -18.79 -6.08
CA PRO A 12 -3.01 -19.93 -5.19
C PRO A 12 -2.82 -19.52 -3.74
N ALA A 13 -3.53 -20.17 -2.81
CA ALA A 13 -3.26 -20.04 -1.39
C ALA A 13 -1.97 -20.79 -1.03
N SER A 14 -1.12 -20.19 -0.20
CA SER A 14 0.09 -20.84 0.33
C SER A 14 0.50 -20.17 1.64
N ASP A 15 0.78 -20.93 2.65
CA ASP A 15 1.38 -20.45 3.90
C ASP A 15 2.91 -20.30 3.80
N ASP A 16 3.50 -20.77 2.70
CA ASP A 16 4.94 -20.71 2.41
C ASP A 16 5.23 -19.89 1.15
N PRO A 17 5.92 -18.74 1.28
CA PRO A 17 6.26 -17.89 0.12
C PRO A 17 7.44 -18.40 -0.71
N ARG A 18 8.10 -19.50 -0.33
CA ARG A 18 9.26 -20.03 -1.07
C ARG A 18 8.88 -20.46 -2.48
N GLY A 19 9.65 -20.00 -3.45
CA GLY A 19 9.40 -20.24 -4.88
C GLY A 19 8.34 -19.29 -5.49
N ALA A 20 7.72 -18.43 -4.69
CA ALA A 20 6.89 -17.36 -5.22
C ALA A 20 7.74 -16.18 -5.70
N SER A 21 7.24 -15.45 -6.69
CA SER A 21 7.79 -14.17 -7.14
C SER A 21 7.21 -13.01 -6.35
N ILE A 22 5.92 -13.11 -6.00
CA ILE A 22 5.16 -12.12 -5.25
C ILE A 22 4.30 -12.86 -4.22
N ALA A 23 4.26 -12.40 -2.99
CA ALA A 23 3.42 -12.98 -1.95
C ALA A 23 2.54 -11.91 -1.30
N LEU A 24 1.22 -12.18 -1.30
CA LEU A 24 0.24 -11.32 -0.65
C LEU A 24 0.08 -11.71 0.82
N LEU A 25 -0.05 -10.68 1.68
CA LEU A 25 -0.34 -10.82 3.10
C LEU A 25 -1.51 -9.89 3.45
N GLY A 26 -2.55 -10.41 4.07
CA GLY A 26 -3.57 -9.56 4.71
C GLY A 26 -3.09 -9.10 6.08
N VAL A 27 -3.30 -7.83 6.41
CA VAL A 27 -2.94 -7.25 7.71
C VAL A 27 -4.12 -6.42 8.23
N PRO A 28 -5.09 -7.06 8.94
CA PRO A 28 -6.29 -6.38 9.42
C PRO A 28 -6.02 -5.27 10.44
N ASP A 29 -5.11 -5.50 11.37
CA ASP A 29 -4.81 -4.62 12.49
C ASP A 29 -3.30 -4.45 12.66
N ALA A 30 -2.85 -3.23 13.05
CA ALA A 30 -1.48 -2.98 13.47
C ALA A 30 -1.43 -2.20 14.79
N THR A 31 -1.69 -0.88 14.80
CA THR A 31 -1.60 -0.06 16.03
C THR A 31 -2.81 0.85 16.19
N PRO A 32 -3.82 0.45 16.99
CA PRO A 32 -4.96 1.30 17.27
C PRO A 32 -4.58 2.44 18.22
N TYR A 33 -5.22 3.62 18.08
CA TYR A 33 -5.10 4.70 19.07
C TYR A 33 -5.84 4.42 20.38
N THR A 34 -6.73 3.44 20.40
CA THR A 34 -7.40 2.97 21.60
C THR A 34 -7.02 1.50 21.79
N PRO A 35 -6.22 1.15 22.79
CA PRO A 35 -5.85 -0.23 23.05
C PRO A 35 -7.06 -1.15 23.19
N GLY A 36 -6.99 -2.34 22.61
CA GLY A 36 -8.10 -3.31 22.60
C GLY A 36 -9.20 -3.06 21.58
N GLN A 37 -9.10 -1.99 20.78
CA GLN A 37 -10.05 -1.69 19.70
C GLN A 37 -9.45 -2.11 18.37
N SER A 38 -10.20 -2.91 17.60
CA SER A 38 -9.81 -3.26 16.23
C SER A 38 -9.80 -2.04 15.32
N SER A 39 -8.96 -2.09 14.28
CA SER A 39 -8.88 -1.07 13.24
C SER A 39 -10.25 -0.83 12.59
N HIS A 40 -10.52 0.43 12.27
CA HIS A 40 -11.69 0.79 11.46
C HIS A 40 -11.64 0.17 10.05
N SER A 41 -10.47 -0.23 9.60
CA SER A 41 -10.22 -0.87 8.29
C SER A 41 -9.88 -2.38 8.40
N ALA A 42 -10.11 -3.00 9.54
CA ALA A 42 -9.79 -4.43 9.76
C ALA A 42 -10.48 -5.39 8.76
N GLY A 43 -11.63 -5.00 8.21
CA GLY A 43 -12.32 -5.77 7.18
C GLY A 43 -11.75 -5.65 5.76
N ALA A 44 -10.74 -4.79 5.55
CA ALA A 44 -10.25 -4.49 4.21
C ALA A 44 -9.61 -5.70 3.50
N PRO A 45 -8.73 -6.52 4.12
CA PRO A 45 -8.15 -7.68 3.43
C PRO A 45 -9.19 -8.66 2.88
N ALA A 46 -10.23 -8.94 3.66
CA ALA A 46 -11.32 -9.81 3.24
C ALA A 46 -12.15 -9.19 2.11
N ALA A 47 -12.45 -7.88 2.19
CA ALA A 47 -13.22 -7.16 1.17
C ALA A 47 -12.46 -7.09 -0.16
N LEU A 48 -11.15 -6.84 -0.12
CA LEU A 48 -10.29 -6.81 -1.31
C LEU A 48 -10.25 -8.17 -2.02
N ARG A 49 -10.15 -9.28 -1.27
CA ARG A 49 -10.21 -10.64 -1.83
C ARG A 49 -11.57 -10.92 -2.44
N ALA A 50 -12.65 -10.51 -1.79
CA ALA A 50 -14.01 -10.73 -2.28
C ALA A 50 -14.34 -9.91 -3.53
N ALA A 51 -13.79 -8.70 -3.67
CA ALA A 51 -14.13 -7.75 -4.72
C ALA A 51 -13.87 -8.27 -6.15
N LEU A 52 -12.92 -9.18 -6.33
CA LEU A 52 -12.55 -9.73 -7.63
C LEU A 52 -13.03 -11.16 -7.87
N THR A 53 -13.86 -11.73 -6.98
CA THR A 53 -14.29 -13.13 -7.09
C THR A 53 -14.98 -13.44 -8.44
N GLY A 54 -15.68 -12.47 -9.03
CA GLY A 54 -16.34 -12.63 -10.34
C GLY A 54 -15.48 -12.27 -11.55
N TYR A 55 -14.31 -11.65 -11.35
CA TYR A 55 -13.50 -11.07 -12.45
C TYR A 55 -12.07 -11.60 -12.51
N GLY A 56 -11.44 -11.83 -11.36
CA GLY A 56 -10.00 -12.06 -11.25
C GLY A 56 -9.51 -13.45 -11.66
N THR A 57 -10.40 -14.45 -11.67
CA THR A 57 -10.03 -15.87 -11.83
C THR A 57 -10.16 -16.40 -13.26
N MET A 58 -10.74 -15.62 -14.18
CA MET A 58 -11.00 -16.07 -15.55
C MET A 58 -9.80 -15.75 -16.46
N PRO A 59 -9.02 -16.77 -16.89
CA PRO A 59 -7.81 -16.56 -17.70
C PRO A 59 -8.08 -15.89 -19.05
N GLU A 60 -9.30 -16.04 -19.57
CA GLU A 60 -9.76 -15.46 -20.82
C GLU A 60 -10.14 -13.98 -20.74
N HIS A 61 -10.25 -13.41 -19.53
CA HIS A 61 -10.58 -12.01 -19.37
C HIS A 61 -9.36 -11.13 -19.64
N TYR A 62 -9.51 -10.19 -20.57
CA TYR A 62 -8.50 -9.21 -20.87
C TYR A 62 -8.66 -7.97 -19.96
N ASP A 63 -7.61 -7.61 -19.26
CA ASP A 63 -7.53 -6.37 -18.48
C ASP A 63 -6.78 -5.31 -19.30
N PHE A 64 -7.45 -4.22 -19.66
CA PHE A 64 -6.88 -3.15 -20.48
C PHE A 64 -5.83 -2.31 -19.74
N ASP A 65 -5.91 -2.23 -18.40
CA ASP A 65 -4.94 -1.48 -17.59
C ASP A 65 -3.58 -2.19 -17.58
N ILE A 66 -3.59 -3.53 -17.53
CA ILE A 66 -2.37 -4.36 -17.44
C ILE A 66 -2.07 -5.16 -18.71
N GLY A 67 -2.76 -4.86 -19.82
CA GLY A 67 -2.46 -5.46 -21.14
C GLY A 67 -2.66 -6.97 -21.23
N GLY A 68 -3.58 -7.52 -20.47
CA GLY A 68 -3.84 -8.97 -20.40
C GLY A 68 -2.76 -9.75 -19.63
N PHE A 69 -1.77 -9.07 -19.06
CA PHE A 69 -0.69 -9.68 -18.29
C PHE A 69 -1.17 -10.23 -16.94
N ARG A 70 -0.94 -11.52 -16.69
CA ARG A 70 -1.07 -12.13 -15.37
C ARG A 70 0.30 -12.61 -14.92
N PRO A 71 0.87 -11.99 -13.87
CA PRO A 71 2.16 -12.43 -13.36
C PRO A 71 2.06 -13.88 -12.85
N SER A 72 3.04 -14.69 -13.20
CA SER A 72 3.22 -16.04 -12.65
C SER A 72 3.93 -16.00 -11.30
N GLY A 73 3.73 -17.05 -10.51
CA GLY A 73 4.42 -17.16 -9.21
C GLY A 73 3.88 -16.22 -8.13
N VAL A 74 2.61 -15.79 -8.24
CA VAL A 74 1.92 -15.02 -7.20
C VAL A 74 1.18 -15.99 -6.28
N VAL A 75 1.31 -15.79 -4.96
CA VAL A 75 0.60 -16.56 -3.94
C VAL A 75 -0.09 -15.64 -2.94
N ASP A 76 -1.20 -16.08 -2.37
CA ASP A 76 -1.87 -15.42 -1.25
C ASP A 76 -1.58 -16.20 0.04
N CYS A 77 -0.83 -15.58 0.94
CA CYS A 77 -0.37 -16.20 2.19
C CYS A 77 -1.38 -16.04 3.36
N GLY A 78 -2.60 -15.55 3.08
CA GLY A 78 -3.61 -15.33 4.11
C GLY A 78 -3.33 -14.10 4.97
N ASP A 79 -3.93 -14.05 6.16
CA ASP A 79 -3.85 -12.91 7.05
C ASP A 79 -2.83 -13.14 8.18
N VAL A 80 -2.09 -12.08 8.50
CA VAL A 80 -1.25 -12.03 9.70
C VAL A 80 -2.18 -11.85 10.91
N VAL A 81 -2.13 -12.80 11.85
CA VAL A 81 -2.95 -12.74 13.06
C VAL A 81 -2.39 -11.68 14.01
N GLY A 82 -3.17 -10.60 14.21
CA GLY A 82 -2.89 -9.55 15.18
C GLY A 82 -3.53 -9.82 16.54
N ASP A 83 -3.10 -9.05 17.54
CA ASP A 83 -3.73 -8.94 18.85
C ASP A 83 -3.85 -7.45 19.17
N VAL A 84 -5.07 -6.95 19.16
CA VAL A 84 -5.37 -5.52 19.42
C VAL A 84 -5.07 -5.10 20.86
N SER A 85 -4.90 -6.04 21.76
CA SER A 85 -4.46 -5.78 23.15
C SER A 85 -2.93 -5.75 23.30
N ASP A 86 -2.19 -6.24 22.28
CA ASP A 86 -0.73 -6.24 22.20
C ASP A 86 -0.24 -5.61 20.87
N PRO A 87 -0.39 -4.30 20.68
CA PRO A 87 0.08 -3.63 19.46
C PRO A 87 1.58 -3.82 19.17
N PRO A 88 2.50 -3.76 20.16
CA PRO A 88 3.91 -4.03 19.89
C PRO A 88 4.16 -5.44 19.33
N GLY A 89 3.55 -6.46 19.92
CA GLY A 89 3.64 -7.84 19.43
C GLY A 89 2.99 -8.02 18.07
N THR A 90 1.89 -7.32 17.80
CA THR A 90 1.26 -7.31 16.47
C THR A 90 2.18 -6.71 15.42
N ARG A 91 2.81 -5.56 15.68
CA ARG A 91 3.83 -4.99 14.75
C ARG A 91 4.98 -5.96 14.52
N ALA A 92 5.48 -6.63 15.58
CA ALA A 92 6.55 -7.61 15.45
C ALA A 92 6.15 -8.80 14.55
N ARG A 93 4.92 -9.30 14.68
CA ARG A 93 4.38 -10.38 13.84
C ARG A 93 4.26 -9.94 12.37
N ILE A 94 3.79 -8.73 12.10
CA ILE A 94 3.71 -8.18 10.74
C ILE A 94 5.11 -8.06 10.15
N THR A 95 6.06 -7.45 10.87
CA THR A 95 7.45 -7.31 10.43
C THR A 95 8.06 -8.68 10.11
N ALA A 96 7.86 -9.68 10.97
CA ALA A 96 8.37 -11.04 10.76
C ALA A 96 7.72 -11.73 9.54
N ALA A 97 6.41 -11.55 9.32
CA ALA A 97 5.71 -12.12 8.16
C ALA A 97 6.23 -11.53 6.84
N VAL A 98 6.40 -10.20 6.78
CA VAL A 98 6.98 -9.52 5.61
C VAL A 98 8.44 -9.92 5.41
N ALA A 99 9.24 -9.99 6.47
CA ALA A 99 10.64 -10.43 6.40
C ALA A 99 10.77 -11.85 5.84
N ARG A 100 9.88 -12.77 6.23
CA ARG A 100 9.83 -14.14 5.68
C ARG A 100 9.57 -14.15 4.17
N VAL A 101 8.70 -13.26 3.66
CA VAL A 101 8.49 -13.10 2.22
C VAL A 101 9.78 -12.63 1.53
N LEU A 102 10.44 -11.63 2.10
CA LEU A 102 11.69 -11.08 1.58
C LEU A 102 12.84 -12.08 1.62
N GLU A 103 12.92 -12.93 2.64
CA GLU A 103 13.90 -14.00 2.79
C GLU A 103 13.67 -15.12 1.76
N ALA A 104 12.42 -15.37 1.39
CA ALA A 104 12.06 -16.29 0.31
C ALA A 104 12.40 -15.75 -1.09
N GLY A 105 12.85 -14.50 -1.22
CA GLY A 105 13.16 -13.84 -2.49
C GLY A 105 11.92 -13.29 -3.20
N ALA A 106 10.75 -13.32 -2.57
CA ALA A 106 9.51 -12.77 -3.12
C ALA A 106 9.33 -11.28 -2.77
N VAL A 107 8.55 -10.58 -3.58
CA VAL A 107 8.13 -9.20 -3.29
C VAL A 107 6.84 -9.23 -2.46
N PRO A 108 6.83 -8.61 -1.27
CA PRO A 108 5.62 -8.55 -0.45
C PRO A 108 4.61 -7.54 -1.00
N VAL A 109 3.34 -7.98 -1.05
CA VAL A 109 2.17 -7.15 -1.30
C VAL A 109 1.25 -7.24 -0.09
N VAL A 110 1.03 -6.13 0.61
CA VAL A 110 0.20 -6.10 1.82
C VAL A 110 -1.18 -5.53 1.51
N LEU A 111 -2.20 -6.31 1.81
CA LEU A 111 -3.59 -5.89 1.86
C LEU A 111 -3.87 -5.43 3.29
N GLY A 112 -3.78 -4.12 3.52
CA GLY A 112 -3.71 -3.57 4.86
C GLY A 112 -5.07 -3.29 5.51
N GLY A 113 -5.00 -3.02 6.80
CA GLY A 113 -5.99 -2.37 7.63
C GLY A 113 -5.87 -0.85 7.51
N ASP A 114 -5.69 -0.17 8.66
CA ASP A 114 -5.44 1.28 8.69
C ASP A 114 -3.97 1.64 8.36
N ASP A 115 -3.71 2.94 8.22
CA ASP A 115 -2.40 3.48 7.84
C ASP A 115 -1.31 3.36 8.94
N SER A 116 -1.53 2.58 10.00
CA SER A 116 -0.45 2.15 10.90
C SER A 116 0.30 0.92 10.37
N VAL A 117 -0.27 0.21 9.40
CA VAL A 117 0.30 -0.99 8.76
C VAL A 117 1.62 -0.73 8.03
N PRO A 118 1.82 0.38 7.30
CA PRO A 118 3.09 0.68 6.65
C PRO A 118 4.30 0.72 7.60
N ILE A 119 4.11 1.06 8.87
CA ILE A 119 5.22 1.14 9.83
C ILE A 119 5.94 -0.21 9.99
N PRO A 120 5.29 -1.30 10.44
CA PRO A 120 5.93 -2.61 10.51
C PRO A 120 6.28 -3.19 9.13
N PHE A 121 5.58 -2.82 8.07
CA PHE A 121 5.93 -3.17 6.70
C PHE A 121 7.29 -2.59 6.31
N PHE A 122 7.53 -1.29 6.50
CA PHE A 122 8.83 -0.65 6.22
C PHE A 122 9.93 -1.18 7.15
N GLN A 123 9.59 -1.51 8.39
CA GLN A 123 10.54 -2.06 9.37
C GLN A 123 11.13 -3.41 8.90
N ALA A 124 10.39 -4.22 8.14
CA ALA A 124 10.88 -5.49 7.62
C ALA A 124 12.03 -5.35 6.60
N PHE A 125 12.24 -4.16 6.06
CA PHE A 125 13.31 -3.88 5.10
C PHE A 125 14.62 -3.42 5.75
N VAL A 126 14.77 -3.59 7.06
CA VAL A 126 16.04 -3.30 7.76
C VAL A 126 17.22 -3.99 7.07
N GLY A 127 18.29 -3.22 6.83
CA GLY A 127 19.49 -3.70 6.12
C GLY A 127 19.33 -3.91 4.61
N ARG A 128 18.17 -3.54 4.03
CA ARG A 128 17.87 -3.71 2.60
C ARG A 128 17.83 -2.38 1.83
N GLY A 129 18.29 -1.27 2.46
CA GLY A 129 18.38 0.04 1.80
C GLY A 129 19.52 0.18 0.79
N PRO A 130 19.65 1.33 0.12
CA PRO A 130 18.76 2.49 0.25
C PRO A 130 17.40 2.28 -0.43
N LEU A 131 16.34 2.87 0.14
CA LEU A 131 14.97 2.77 -0.37
C LEU A 131 14.33 4.15 -0.51
N THR A 132 13.44 4.27 -1.49
CA THR A 132 12.55 5.42 -1.69
C THR A 132 11.13 5.00 -1.36
N VAL A 133 10.45 5.71 -0.46
CA VAL A 133 9.00 5.54 -0.24
C VAL A 133 8.24 6.43 -1.22
N VAL A 134 7.27 5.86 -1.91
CA VAL A 134 6.30 6.60 -2.74
C VAL A 134 4.93 6.38 -2.10
N GLN A 135 4.40 7.44 -1.49
CA GLN A 135 3.09 7.45 -0.83
C GLN A 135 2.05 8.11 -1.72
N VAL A 136 0.88 7.49 -1.84
CA VAL A 136 -0.36 8.11 -2.34
C VAL A 136 -1.29 8.31 -1.16
N ASP A 137 -1.65 9.57 -0.85
CA ASP A 137 -2.39 9.90 0.35
C ASP A 137 -2.98 11.32 0.29
N ALA A 138 -4.07 11.57 1.00
CA ALA A 138 -4.56 12.93 1.27
C ALA A 138 -3.75 13.62 2.36
N HIS A 139 -3.09 12.84 3.23
CA HIS A 139 -2.46 13.27 4.47
C HIS A 139 -0.94 13.19 4.40
N LEU A 140 -0.29 13.95 5.29
CA LEU A 140 1.18 13.97 5.38
C LEU A 140 1.75 12.85 6.27
N ASP A 141 0.97 12.38 7.22
CA ASP A 141 1.29 11.33 8.21
C ASP A 141 2.61 11.52 8.94
N TRP A 142 2.82 12.76 9.33
CA TRP A 142 4.06 13.23 9.98
C TRP A 142 3.89 13.48 11.48
N ARG A 143 2.84 12.90 12.11
CA ARG A 143 2.66 13.01 13.56
C ARG A 143 3.76 12.30 14.31
N ASP A 144 4.36 12.97 15.30
CA ASP A 144 5.27 12.27 16.20
C ASP A 144 4.49 11.35 17.14
N GLU A 145 3.38 11.84 17.68
CA GLU A 145 2.49 11.05 18.51
C GLU A 145 1.05 11.56 18.45
N VAL A 146 0.10 10.68 18.78
CA VAL A 146 -1.30 11.03 19.03
C VAL A 146 -1.72 10.33 20.33
N ARG A 147 -2.03 11.09 21.38
CA ARG A 147 -2.42 10.58 22.71
C ARG A 147 -1.39 9.60 23.32
N GLY A 148 -0.11 9.85 23.07
CA GLY A 148 0.99 9.00 23.57
C GLY A 148 1.33 7.82 22.64
N GLU A 149 0.53 7.54 21.60
CA GLU A 149 0.85 6.50 20.61
C GLU A 149 1.64 7.09 19.45
N ARG A 150 2.82 6.53 19.21
CA ARG A 150 3.75 6.98 18.17
C ARG A 150 3.65 6.17 16.86
N PHE A 151 2.98 5.02 16.90
CA PHE A 151 2.94 4.07 15.78
C PHE A 151 1.55 3.95 15.16
N GLY A 152 0.66 4.92 15.43
CA GLY A 152 -0.69 4.94 14.88
C GLY A 152 -0.74 5.48 13.43
N TRP A 153 -1.93 5.45 12.85
CA TRP A 153 -2.20 5.73 11.43
C TRP A 153 -1.93 7.18 10.96
N SER A 154 -1.53 8.11 11.81
CA SER A 154 -1.09 9.46 11.39
C SER A 154 0.43 9.62 11.44
N SER A 155 1.19 8.52 11.59
CA SER A 155 2.61 8.57 11.88
C SER A 155 3.52 7.77 10.92
N PRO A 156 3.02 7.07 9.89
CA PRO A 156 3.89 6.18 9.11
C PRO A 156 5.05 6.90 8.44
N MET A 157 4.83 8.07 7.85
CA MET A 157 5.91 8.80 7.19
C MET A 157 6.90 9.39 8.20
N ARG A 158 6.41 9.81 9.37
CA ARG A 158 7.28 10.21 10.47
C ARG A 158 8.16 9.04 10.94
N ARG A 159 7.59 7.87 11.15
CA ARG A 159 8.36 6.66 11.53
C ARG A 159 9.32 6.23 10.44
N ALA A 160 8.90 6.27 9.16
CA ALA A 160 9.77 5.97 8.04
C ALA A 160 10.99 6.90 7.97
N SER A 161 10.83 8.20 8.29
CA SER A 161 11.93 9.17 8.31
C SER A 161 13.00 8.87 9.36
N GLU A 162 12.69 8.05 10.35
CA GLU A 162 13.61 7.62 11.41
C GLU A 162 14.33 6.30 11.06
N MET A 163 13.98 5.66 9.93
CA MET A 163 14.56 4.39 9.48
C MET A 163 15.79 4.66 8.58
N PRO A 164 17.02 4.25 8.98
CA PRO A 164 18.24 4.57 8.22
C PRO A 164 18.29 4.01 6.79
N TRP A 165 17.45 3.03 6.47
CA TRP A 165 17.35 2.44 5.12
C TRP A 165 16.36 3.17 4.21
N ILE A 166 15.60 4.15 4.72
CA ILE A 166 14.72 5.02 3.93
C ILE A 166 15.47 6.34 3.70
N GLU A 167 15.88 6.57 2.46
CA GLU A 167 16.65 7.77 2.13
C GLU A 167 15.83 8.87 1.46
N ARG A 168 14.68 8.52 0.87
CA ARG A 168 13.83 9.44 0.12
C ARG A 168 12.37 9.14 0.34
N MET A 169 11.55 10.18 0.26
CA MET A 169 10.10 10.08 0.19
C MET A 169 9.55 10.96 -0.90
N VAL A 170 8.55 10.45 -1.61
CA VAL A 170 7.71 11.20 -2.56
C VAL A 170 6.27 10.99 -2.13
N GLN A 171 5.64 12.04 -1.61
CA GLN A 171 4.28 12.01 -1.08
C GLN A 171 3.34 12.70 -2.07
N VAL A 172 2.35 11.98 -2.59
CA VAL A 172 1.52 12.37 -3.72
C VAL A 172 0.05 12.38 -3.34
N GLY A 173 -0.64 13.50 -3.62
CA GLY A 173 -2.09 13.57 -3.41
C GLY A 173 -2.50 14.43 -2.22
N LEU A 174 -1.56 14.99 -1.46
CA LEU A 174 -1.82 15.78 -0.26
C LEU A 174 -2.75 16.96 -0.57
N ARG A 175 -3.76 17.15 0.30
CA ARG A 175 -4.77 18.19 0.09
C ARG A 175 -5.63 18.46 1.31
N GLY A 176 -6.38 19.55 1.26
CA GLY A 176 -7.42 19.88 2.23
C GLY A 176 -6.91 20.36 3.59
N VAL A 177 -7.85 20.79 4.41
CA VAL A 177 -7.60 21.18 5.80
C VAL A 177 -7.64 19.92 6.67
N GLY A 178 -6.66 19.78 7.57
CA GLY A 178 -6.56 18.63 8.47
C GLY A 178 -5.50 17.61 8.06
N SER A 179 -4.98 17.70 6.83
CA SER A 179 -3.98 16.77 6.29
C SER A 179 -2.60 16.91 6.95
N ALA A 180 -2.27 18.10 7.48
CA ALA A 180 -1.02 18.35 8.18
C ALA A 180 -1.11 19.60 9.05
N ARG A 181 -0.21 19.72 10.02
CA ARG A 181 0.08 20.96 10.73
C ARG A 181 1.29 21.66 10.09
N ALA A 182 1.37 23.00 10.21
CA ALA A 182 2.47 23.78 9.61
C ALA A 182 3.86 23.30 10.03
N GLY A 183 4.05 22.93 11.30
CA GLY A 183 5.30 22.37 11.81
C GLY A 183 5.65 21.03 11.17
N GLU A 184 4.68 20.15 11.00
CA GLU A 184 4.86 18.84 10.36
C GLU A 184 5.31 18.98 8.89
N VAL A 185 4.72 19.94 8.16
CA VAL A 185 5.14 20.27 6.79
C VAL A 185 6.57 20.77 6.74
N THR A 186 6.94 21.63 7.71
CA THR A 186 8.31 22.15 7.82
C THR A 186 9.30 21.02 8.09
N ASP A 187 8.97 20.11 9.02
CA ASP A 187 9.82 18.99 9.38
C ASP A 187 9.99 18.01 8.22
N ALA A 188 8.89 17.64 7.54
CA ALA A 188 8.93 16.75 6.39
C ALA A 188 9.80 17.31 5.26
N ARG A 189 9.65 18.60 4.94
CA ARG A 189 10.49 19.28 3.95
C ARG A 189 11.94 19.36 4.37
N SER A 190 12.22 19.64 5.65
CA SER A 190 13.59 19.70 6.19
C SER A 190 14.27 18.33 6.16
N TRP A 191 13.52 17.26 6.34
CA TRP A 191 14.00 15.89 6.15
C TRP A 191 14.29 15.57 4.68
N GLY A 192 13.67 16.27 3.74
CA GLY A 192 13.85 16.09 2.30
C GLY A 192 12.70 15.33 1.60
N SER A 193 11.55 15.22 2.25
CA SER A 193 10.35 14.66 1.60
C SER A 193 9.88 15.56 0.46
N ALA A 194 9.68 14.98 -0.72
CA ALA A 194 9.12 15.66 -1.88
C ALA A 194 7.59 15.56 -1.84
N ILE A 195 6.93 16.70 -1.68
CA ILE A 195 5.48 16.81 -1.62
C ILE A 195 4.95 17.22 -2.98
N VAL A 196 4.03 16.42 -3.54
CA VAL A 196 3.29 16.69 -4.78
C VAL A 196 1.80 16.66 -4.46
N THR A 197 1.16 17.81 -4.49
CA THR A 197 -0.24 17.94 -4.10
C THR A 197 -1.20 17.34 -5.15
N ALA A 198 -2.42 16.96 -4.74
CA ALA A 198 -3.46 16.54 -5.69
C ALA A 198 -3.71 17.60 -6.77
N ALA A 199 -3.69 18.88 -6.40
CA ALA A 199 -3.87 19.98 -7.37
C ALA A 199 -2.75 20.05 -8.41
N GLU A 200 -1.50 19.69 -8.07
CA GLU A 200 -0.40 19.57 -9.05
C GLU A 200 -0.62 18.40 -9.98
N VAL A 201 -1.04 17.23 -9.45
CA VAL A 201 -1.35 16.06 -10.28
C VAL A 201 -2.51 16.34 -11.24
N HIS A 202 -3.57 17.01 -10.79
CA HIS A 202 -4.68 17.39 -11.68
C HIS A 202 -4.27 18.34 -12.82
N ARG A 203 -3.27 19.19 -12.59
CA ARG A 203 -2.79 20.13 -13.63
C ARG A 203 -1.73 19.55 -14.56
N ALA A 204 -0.88 18.66 -14.05
CA ALA A 204 0.34 18.23 -14.76
C ALA A 204 0.48 16.70 -14.90
N GLY A 205 -0.53 15.94 -14.46
CA GLY A 205 -0.40 14.49 -14.35
C GLY A 205 0.62 14.07 -13.28
N VAL A 206 1.05 12.82 -13.31
CA VAL A 206 1.98 12.25 -12.32
C VAL A 206 3.47 12.55 -12.61
N GLY A 207 3.76 13.21 -13.73
CA GLY A 207 5.14 13.58 -14.13
C GLY A 207 5.94 14.21 -12.99
N PRO A 208 5.43 15.27 -12.32
CA PRO A 208 6.13 15.90 -11.20
C PRO A 208 6.51 14.94 -10.06
N ALA A 209 5.71 13.92 -9.78
CA ALA A 209 6.04 12.90 -8.78
C ALA A 209 7.12 11.93 -9.29
N LEU A 210 6.99 11.48 -10.53
CA LEU A 210 7.97 10.60 -11.16
C LEU A 210 9.34 11.26 -11.29
N ASP A 211 9.41 12.57 -11.54
CA ASP A 211 10.67 13.32 -11.64
C ASP A 211 11.44 13.37 -10.30
N ARG A 212 10.76 13.15 -9.18
CA ARG A 212 11.40 13.09 -7.85
C ARG A 212 11.98 11.71 -7.52
N VAL A 213 11.62 10.68 -8.29
CA VAL A 213 12.17 9.34 -8.13
C VAL A 213 13.44 9.20 -8.96
N VAL A 214 14.54 8.80 -8.33
CA VAL A 214 15.81 8.60 -9.02
C VAL A 214 15.71 7.36 -9.93
N PRO A 215 16.16 7.42 -11.19
CA PRO A 215 16.22 6.22 -12.04
C PRO A 215 17.03 5.10 -11.40
N GLY A 216 16.49 3.88 -11.42
CA GLY A 216 17.10 2.72 -10.79
C GLY A 216 16.87 2.63 -9.27
N ALA A 217 16.13 3.56 -8.66
CA ALA A 217 15.79 3.48 -7.25
C ALA A 217 15.01 2.20 -6.93
N ARG A 218 15.14 1.74 -5.68
CA ARG A 218 14.32 0.67 -5.11
C ARG A 218 13.19 1.32 -4.33
N CYS A 219 11.95 1.10 -4.77
CA CYS A 219 10.79 1.79 -4.25
C CYS A 219 9.90 0.88 -3.39
N LEU A 220 9.50 1.40 -2.24
CA LEU A 220 8.33 0.94 -1.49
C LEU A 220 7.16 1.83 -1.87
N VAL A 221 6.06 1.23 -2.29
CA VAL A 221 4.84 1.95 -2.65
C VAL A 221 3.80 1.70 -1.58
N THR A 222 3.26 2.77 -1.00
CA THR A 222 2.15 2.71 -0.05
C THR A 222 0.99 3.55 -0.57
N ILE A 223 -0.19 2.96 -0.61
CA ILE A 223 -1.41 3.63 -1.08
C ILE A 223 -2.42 3.67 0.05
N ASP A 224 -2.64 4.86 0.60
CA ASP A 224 -3.84 5.13 1.36
C ASP A 224 -5.02 5.32 0.40
N CYS A 225 -6.12 4.61 0.63
CA CYS A 225 -7.32 4.71 -0.19
C CYS A 225 -7.91 6.13 -0.20
N ASP A 226 -7.70 6.93 0.85
CA ASP A 226 -8.19 8.30 0.91
C ASP A 226 -7.35 9.30 0.10
N GLY A 227 -6.18 8.88 -0.40
CA GLY A 227 -5.43 9.60 -1.43
C GLY A 227 -6.24 9.79 -2.72
N LEU A 228 -7.17 8.87 -3.00
CA LEU A 228 -8.08 8.98 -4.14
C LEU A 228 -9.29 9.86 -3.80
N ASP A 229 -9.98 10.31 -4.86
CA ASP A 229 -11.18 11.12 -4.68
C ASP A 229 -12.35 10.30 -4.08
N PRO A 230 -13.07 10.82 -3.07
CA PRO A 230 -14.18 10.11 -2.46
C PRO A 230 -15.36 9.84 -3.41
N ALA A 231 -15.38 10.43 -4.63
CA ALA A 231 -16.35 10.07 -5.66
C ALA A 231 -16.11 8.67 -6.24
N ILE A 232 -14.86 8.14 -6.15
CA ILE A 232 -14.48 6.82 -6.66
C ILE A 232 -14.09 5.85 -5.54
N ILE A 233 -13.64 6.35 -4.40
CA ILE A 233 -13.41 5.55 -3.17
C ILE A 233 -14.12 6.22 -1.98
N PRO A 234 -15.44 6.09 -1.85
CA PRO A 234 -16.19 6.64 -0.70
C PRO A 234 -15.95 5.88 0.61
N GLY A 235 -15.46 4.65 0.55
CA GLY A 235 -15.28 3.75 1.69
C GLY A 235 -13.98 3.98 2.44
N VAL A 236 -13.78 5.19 2.97
CA VAL A 236 -12.60 5.58 3.76
C VAL A 236 -13.03 6.36 5.02
N SER A 237 -12.11 6.51 5.99
CA SER A 237 -12.37 7.22 7.25
C SER A 237 -12.35 8.74 7.05
N ALA A 238 -11.33 9.27 6.39
CA ALA A 238 -11.02 10.68 6.26
C ALA A 238 -11.20 11.16 4.81
N ARG A 239 -12.47 11.31 4.40
CA ARG A 239 -12.79 11.74 3.03
C ARG A 239 -12.31 13.17 2.76
N ALA A 240 -11.44 13.35 1.80
CA ALA A 240 -10.96 14.65 1.33
C ALA A 240 -11.29 14.83 -0.17
N PRO A 241 -12.23 15.76 -0.55
CA PRO A 241 -12.56 16.02 -1.95
C PRO A 241 -11.38 16.55 -2.76
N GLY A 242 -11.40 16.35 -4.08
CA GLY A 242 -10.34 16.78 -4.99
C GLY A 242 -9.14 15.83 -5.00
N GLY A 243 -9.36 14.55 -4.68
CA GLY A 243 -8.36 13.51 -4.66
C GLY A 243 -7.90 13.04 -6.03
N LEU A 244 -6.96 12.09 -6.03
CA LEU A 244 -6.47 11.49 -7.27
C LEU A 244 -7.57 10.65 -7.91
N LEU A 245 -7.59 10.62 -9.23
CA LEU A 245 -8.43 9.70 -9.98
C LEU A 245 -7.72 8.35 -10.14
N TYR A 246 -8.48 7.32 -10.44
CA TYR A 246 -7.97 5.96 -10.62
C TYR A 246 -6.77 5.92 -11.58
N HIS A 247 -6.91 6.54 -12.76
CA HIS A 247 -5.84 6.53 -13.76
C HIS A 247 -4.58 7.31 -13.33
N HIS A 248 -4.67 8.31 -12.45
CA HIS A 248 -3.47 8.97 -11.91
C HIS A 248 -2.61 7.97 -11.12
N VAL A 249 -3.24 7.09 -10.33
CA VAL A 249 -2.51 6.07 -9.56
C VAL A 249 -1.97 4.98 -10.47
N VAL A 250 -2.74 4.56 -11.48
CA VAL A 250 -2.27 3.61 -12.51
C VAL A 250 -1.06 4.18 -13.27
N ASP A 251 -1.13 5.43 -13.72
CA ASP A 251 -0.03 6.11 -14.41
C ASP A 251 1.21 6.25 -13.52
N LEU A 252 1.02 6.52 -12.23
CA LEU A 252 2.12 6.55 -11.26
C LEU A 252 2.80 5.18 -11.13
N LEU A 253 2.03 4.11 -10.97
CA LEU A 253 2.55 2.75 -10.83
C LEU A 253 3.31 2.30 -12.09
N HIS A 254 2.75 2.53 -13.28
CA HIS A 254 3.39 2.19 -14.54
C HIS A 254 4.62 3.06 -14.81
N GLY A 255 4.56 4.35 -14.47
CA GLY A 255 5.70 5.25 -14.56
C GLY A 255 6.84 4.86 -13.61
N LEU A 256 6.53 4.41 -12.40
CA LEU A 256 7.51 3.84 -11.47
C LEU A 256 8.14 2.57 -12.03
N ALA A 257 7.32 1.64 -12.55
CA ALA A 257 7.79 0.39 -13.14
C ALA A 257 8.70 0.61 -14.35
N ALA A 258 8.54 1.72 -15.07
CA ALA A 258 9.40 2.05 -16.21
C ALA A 258 10.80 2.55 -15.81
N LYS A 259 10.99 3.07 -14.58
CA LYS A 259 12.24 3.73 -14.19
C LYS A 259 12.87 3.25 -12.89
N ALA A 260 12.14 2.51 -12.05
CA ALA A 260 12.55 2.09 -10.71
C ALA A 260 12.11 0.64 -10.43
N THR A 261 12.74 -0.01 -9.47
CA THR A 261 12.36 -1.35 -9.02
C THR A 261 11.37 -1.23 -7.85
N ILE A 262 10.15 -1.73 -8.00
CA ILE A 262 9.20 -1.81 -6.90
C ILE A 262 9.51 -3.07 -6.09
N VAL A 263 9.98 -2.88 -4.85
CA VAL A 263 10.44 -3.97 -3.96
C VAL A 263 9.45 -4.31 -2.85
N GLY A 264 8.35 -3.58 -2.76
CA GLY A 264 7.26 -3.82 -1.83
C GLY A 264 6.11 -2.87 -2.11
N PHE A 265 4.91 -3.33 -1.80
CA PHE A 265 3.66 -2.60 -2.04
C PHE A 265 2.70 -2.85 -0.90
N ASP A 266 2.03 -1.81 -0.42
CA ASP A 266 0.86 -1.95 0.45
C ASP A 266 -0.28 -1.02 0.02
N LEU A 267 -1.51 -1.41 0.40
CA LEU A 267 -2.71 -0.61 0.23
C LEU A 267 -3.51 -0.68 1.53
N VAL A 268 -3.88 0.48 2.08
CA VAL A 268 -4.46 0.68 3.40
C VAL A 268 -5.71 1.56 3.39
N GLU A 269 -6.34 1.74 4.54
CA GLU A 269 -7.47 2.66 4.82
C GLU A 269 -8.78 2.37 4.08
N LEU A 270 -8.96 1.19 3.49
CA LEU A 270 -10.27 0.80 2.99
C LEU A 270 -11.20 0.45 4.16
N MET A 271 -12.37 1.10 4.22
CA MET A 271 -13.45 0.82 5.19
C MET A 271 -14.64 0.15 4.52
N PRO A 272 -14.72 -1.19 4.48
CA PRO A 272 -15.83 -1.89 3.80
C PRO A 272 -17.22 -1.52 4.35
N GLN A 273 -17.31 -1.23 5.65
CA GLN A 273 -18.58 -0.81 6.28
C GLN A 273 -19.07 0.56 5.82
N ARG A 274 -18.23 1.36 5.14
CA ARG A 274 -18.59 2.63 4.50
C ARG A 274 -18.71 2.55 2.98
N ASP A 275 -18.66 1.34 2.44
CA ASP A 275 -18.74 1.02 1.01
C ASP A 275 -19.93 0.12 0.65
N PRO A 276 -21.16 0.57 0.84
CA PRO A 276 -22.35 -0.27 0.61
C PRO A 276 -22.54 -0.70 -0.85
N SER A 277 -21.88 -0.01 -1.79
CA SER A 277 -21.92 -0.34 -3.22
C SER A 277 -20.83 -1.33 -3.64
N GLY A 278 -19.79 -1.56 -2.82
CA GLY A 278 -18.60 -2.31 -3.18
C GLY A 278 -17.66 -1.59 -4.17
N LEU A 279 -17.96 -0.32 -4.51
CA LEU A 279 -17.16 0.45 -5.47
C LEU A 279 -15.75 0.67 -4.98
N SER A 280 -15.59 1.03 -3.70
CA SER A 280 -14.28 1.27 -3.10
C SER A 280 -13.42 0.01 -3.08
N ALA A 281 -14.00 -1.11 -2.65
CA ALA A 281 -13.30 -2.40 -2.63
C ALA A 281 -12.90 -2.85 -4.04
N LEU A 282 -13.77 -2.68 -5.04
CA LEU A 282 -13.45 -2.99 -6.43
C LEU A 282 -12.34 -2.09 -6.99
N THR A 283 -12.42 -0.77 -6.75
CA THR A 283 -11.40 0.19 -7.20
C THR A 283 -10.05 -0.12 -6.57
N ALA A 284 -10.02 -0.30 -5.25
CA ALA A 284 -8.81 -0.64 -4.51
C ALA A 284 -8.20 -1.98 -4.97
N ALA A 285 -9.02 -3.02 -5.15
CA ALA A 285 -8.54 -4.31 -5.62
C ALA A 285 -7.93 -4.23 -7.03
N ARG A 286 -8.50 -3.42 -7.93
CA ARG A 286 -7.91 -3.18 -9.25
C ARG A 286 -6.57 -2.42 -9.16
N LEU A 287 -6.42 -1.48 -8.22
CA LEU A 287 -5.12 -0.84 -7.97
C LEU A 287 -4.08 -1.84 -7.45
N VAL A 288 -4.46 -2.78 -6.60
CA VAL A 288 -3.57 -3.88 -6.17
C VAL A 288 -3.15 -4.73 -7.38
N CYS A 289 -4.07 -5.05 -8.31
CA CYS A 289 -3.71 -5.77 -9.56
C CYS A 289 -2.68 -4.98 -10.38
N ASN A 290 -2.86 -3.66 -10.53
CA ASN A 290 -1.88 -2.80 -11.20
C ASN A 290 -0.55 -2.74 -10.45
N GLY A 291 -0.56 -2.71 -9.12
CA GLY A 291 0.64 -2.80 -8.28
C GLY A 291 1.42 -4.11 -8.50
N ILE A 292 0.71 -5.23 -8.50
CA ILE A 292 1.29 -6.56 -8.80
C ILE A 292 1.90 -6.60 -10.21
N ALA A 293 1.19 -6.07 -11.21
CA ALA A 293 1.69 -5.99 -12.58
C ALA A 293 2.92 -5.08 -12.69
N ALA A 294 2.89 -3.91 -12.05
CA ALA A 294 4.00 -2.97 -12.02
C ALA A 294 5.25 -3.59 -11.34
N ILE A 295 5.09 -4.32 -10.24
CA ILE A 295 6.19 -5.08 -9.60
C ILE A 295 6.80 -6.05 -10.62
N ALA A 296 5.98 -6.83 -11.29
CA ALA A 296 6.43 -7.89 -12.18
C ALA A 296 7.24 -7.37 -13.39
N VAL A 297 6.87 -6.20 -13.94
CA VAL A 297 7.56 -5.62 -15.12
C VAL A 297 8.65 -4.61 -14.76
N SER A 298 8.79 -4.22 -13.49
CA SER A 298 9.81 -3.26 -13.06
C SER A 298 11.24 -3.77 -13.29
N PRO A 299 12.25 -2.90 -13.51
CA PRO A 299 13.63 -3.30 -13.65
C PRO A 299 14.10 -4.14 -12.44
N GLY A 300 14.56 -5.37 -12.67
CA GLY A 300 14.89 -6.31 -11.59
C GLY A 300 13.70 -6.96 -10.91
N GLY A 301 12.50 -6.74 -11.41
CA GLY A 301 11.31 -7.44 -10.97
C GLY A 301 11.37 -8.95 -11.25
N PRO A 302 10.57 -9.76 -10.55
CA PRO A 302 10.69 -11.22 -10.54
C PRO A 302 10.30 -11.92 -11.85
N VAL A 303 9.59 -11.21 -12.74
CA VAL A 303 9.13 -11.79 -14.02
C VAL A 303 9.50 -10.85 -15.16
N ARG A 304 10.54 -11.16 -15.89
CA ARG A 304 10.68 -10.63 -17.26
C ARG A 304 9.80 -11.52 -18.15
N GLY A 305 8.65 -11.01 -18.59
CA GLY A 305 7.84 -11.67 -19.58
C GLY A 305 8.68 -11.97 -20.83
N THR A 306 8.66 -13.19 -21.25
CA THR A 306 9.13 -13.64 -22.58
C THR A 306 8.11 -13.26 -23.63
#